data_69b384e8718cfe6eab174bd0bdfc9854
#
_entry.id   69b384e8718cfe6eab174bd0bdfc9854
#
_cell.length_a   1.000
_cell.length_b   1.000
_cell.length_c   1.000
_cell.angle_alpha   90.00
_cell.angle_beta   90.00
_cell.angle_gamma   90.00
#
_symmetry.space_group_name_H-M   'P 1'
#
loop_
_entity.id
_entity.type
_entity.pdbx_description
1 polymer ?
#
loop_
_entity_poly.entity_id
_entity_poly.type
_entity_poly.pdbx_seq_one_letter_code
_entity_poly.pdbx_strand_id
1 'polypeptide(L)'
;AFRHGLPLSMRSALYPLIGERIHGPIGHAVDVVAILGTLFGIATTLGLSVAQINAGLNYLWPSIPVASSVQVITIAAVTALALFSVVAGLDKGVKNLSILNMVLAVTLMLFVFLVGPSIFILEAFLQNTGSYLNNIVERTFNLQAYTHSDWIGNWTLFIFGWTIAWAPFVGLFIAKISRGRTIRQFVFGVMLVPTIFTFLWFSVFGDTALHLIMNEGYTTLISEVQADKAIALFKLFEHLPLTSIVSFVTVVLIVTFFVTSSDSGSLVIDSLASGGVLQTPVWQRAFWAILEGVVAAVLLIAGGLSALQTMTIVTALPFAIIMIIAMLGMWRALVIEGHRDISLLHHMQVSRYSDNSLA
;
A
#
# COMPACT_ATOMS: atom_id res chain seq x y z
N ALA A 1 19.49 9.49 0.02
CA ALA A 1 19.35 10.58 -0.96
C ALA A 1 19.76 11.92 -0.32
N PHE A 2 19.00 12.49 0.63
CA PHE A 2 19.16 13.88 1.09
C PHE A 2 20.52 14.23 1.69
N ARG A 3 21.14 13.34 2.49
CA ARG A 3 22.45 13.60 3.11
C ARG A 3 23.63 13.53 2.13
N HIS A 4 23.49 12.74 1.08
CA HIS A 4 24.58 12.47 0.13
C HIS A 4 24.37 13.12 -1.24
N GLY A 5 23.35 13.97 -1.41
CA GLY A 5 23.02 14.59 -2.68
C GLY A 5 22.63 13.61 -3.80
N LEU A 6 22.22 12.39 -3.44
CA LEU A 6 21.83 11.35 -4.41
C LEU A 6 20.41 11.59 -4.92
N PRO A 7 20.10 11.17 -6.17
CA PRO A 7 18.76 11.26 -6.70
C PRO A 7 17.73 10.53 -5.84
N LEU A 8 16.51 11.04 -5.80
CA LEU A 8 15.42 10.38 -5.09
C LEU A 8 14.84 9.27 -5.97
N SER A 9 15.56 8.16 -6.07
CA SER A 9 15.22 6.97 -6.87
C SER A 9 15.67 5.70 -6.15
N MET A 10 15.17 4.54 -6.59
CA MET A 10 15.47 3.26 -5.95
C MET A 10 16.94 2.86 -6.08
N ARG A 11 17.60 3.24 -7.19
CA ARG A 11 19.04 3.01 -7.37
C ARG A 11 19.90 3.58 -6.24
N SER A 12 19.49 4.71 -5.64
CA SER A 12 20.21 5.36 -4.56
C SER A 12 20.30 4.53 -3.29
N ALA A 13 19.38 3.59 -3.06
CA ALA A 13 19.43 2.67 -1.93
C ALA A 13 20.61 1.68 -2.03
N LEU A 14 21.15 1.46 -3.23
CA LEU A 14 22.31 0.58 -3.47
C LEU A 14 23.65 1.31 -3.38
N TYR A 15 23.67 2.64 -3.28
CA TYR A 15 24.90 3.43 -3.25
C TYR A 15 25.92 2.95 -2.21
N PRO A 16 25.54 2.58 -0.96
CA PRO A 16 26.48 2.10 0.03
C PRO A 16 27.25 0.82 -0.35
N LEU A 17 26.71 0.05 -1.33
CA LEU A 17 27.29 -1.21 -1.79
C LEU A 17 28.10 -1.05 -3.06
N ILE A 18 27.58 -0.30 -4.04
CA ILE A 18 28.14 -0.25 -5.41
C ILE A 18 28.67 1.14 -5.82
N GLY A 19 28.54 2.15 -4.94
CA GLY A 19 29.04 3.51 -5.18
C GLY A 19 28.47 4.13 -6.47
N GLU A 20 29.32 4.80 -7.24
CA GLU A 20 28.97 5.50 -8.48
C GLU A 20 28.37 4.60 -9.58
N ARG A 21 28.47 3.28 -9.44
CA ARG A 21 27.84 2.33 -10.40
C ARG A 21 26.33 2.42 -10.43
N ILE A 22 25.71 3.12 -9.48
CA ILE A 22 24.26 3.44 -9.51
C ILE A 22 23.87 4.29 -10.72
N HIS A 23 24.80 5.04 -11.30
CA HIS A 23 24.56 5.86 -12.49
C HIS A 23 24.69 5.08 -13.82
N GLY A 24 25.07 3.79 -13.73
CA GLY A 24 25.22 2.90 -14.86
C GLY A 24 24.03 1.95 -15.10
N PRO A 25 24.23 0.92 -15.95
CA PRO A 25 23.16 -0.02 -16.32
C PRO A 25 22.49 -0.72 -15.12
N ILE A 26 23.24 -0.99 -14.05
CA ILE A 26 22.69 -1.62 -12.84
C ILE A 26 21.64 -0.72 -12.19
N GLY A 27 21.94 0.57 -12.02
CA GLY A 27 20.99 1.52 -11.46
C GLY A 27 19.77 1.71 -12.35
N HIS A 28 19.94 1.75 -13.66
CA HIS A 28 18.81 1.82 -14.60
C HIS A 28 17.93 0.57 -14.52
N ALA A 29 18.51 -0.62 -14.44
CA ALA A 29 17.76 -1.87 -14.28
C ALA A 29 16.94 -1.86 -12.97
N VAL A 30 17.50 -1.38 -11.86
CA VAL A 30 16.81 -1.26 -10.57
C VAL A 30 15.60 -0.32 -10.68
N ASP A 31 15.77 0.84 -11.32
CA ASP A 31 14.64 1.78 -11.46
C ASP A 31 13.57 1.25 -12.43
N VAL A 32 13.94 0.54 -13.50
CA VAL A 32 12.99 -0.11 -14.42
C VAL A 32 12.17 -1.18 -13.69
N VAL A 33 12.82 -2.03 -12.90
CA VAL A 33 12.12 -3.05 -12.09
C VAL A 33 11.19 -2.39 -11.07
N ALA A 34 11.61 -1.28 -10.45
CA ALA A 34 10.77 -0.51 -9.52
C ALA A 34 9.55 0.12 -10.23
N ILE A 35 9.73 0.65 -11.45
CA ILE A 35 8.64 1.19 -12.27
C ILE A 35 7.63 0.08 -12.62
N LEU A 36 8.10 -1.07 -13.10
CA LEU A 36 7.23 -2.19 -13.44
C LEU A 36 6.47 -2.71 -12.23
N GLY A 37 7.15 -2.91 -11.08
CA GLY A 37 6.51 -3.30 -9.84
C GLY A 37 5.41 -2.32 -9.44
N THR A 38 5.70 -1.03 -9.41
CA THR A 38 4.74 0.02 -9.08
C THR A 38 3.56 0.03 -10.05
N LEU A 39 3.81 -0.04 -11.36
CA LEU A 39 2.78 -0.02 -12.40
C LEU A 39 1.79 -1.17 -12.24
N PHE A 40 2.29 -2.41 -12.12
CA PHE A 40 1.43 -3.58 -11.95
C PHE A 40 0.78 -3.63 -10.57
N GLY A 41 1.45 -3.13 -9.54
CA GLY A 41 0.86 -2.95 -8.21
C GLY A 41 -0.36 -2.03 -8.22
N ILE A 42 -0.25 -0.85 -8.85
CA ILE A 42 -1.34 0.11 -9.00
C ILE A 42 -2.44 -0.46 -9.91
N ALA A 43 -2.09 -1.06 -11.05
CA ALA A 43 -3.06 -1.67 -11.94
C ALA A 43 -3.89 -2.78 -11.25
N THR A 44 -3.26 -3.57 -10.39
CA THR A 44 -3.96 -4.60 -9.59
C THR A 44 -4.88 -3.97 -8.55
N THR A 45 -4.45 -2.89 -7.90
CA THR A 45 -5.31 -2.12 -6.98
C THR A 45 -6.52 -1.56 -7.70
N LEU A 46 -6.33 -1.01 -8.91
CA LEU A 46 -7.44 -0.53 -9.75
C LEU A 46 -8.42 -1.67 -10.06
N GLY A 47 -7.92 -2.83 -10.48
CA GLY A 47 -8.76 -3.99 -10.78
C GLY A 47 -9.59 -4.46 -9.58
N LEU A 48 -8.97 -4.56 -8.39
CA LEU A 48 -9.66 -4.90 -7.15
C LEU A 48 -10.70 -3.84 -6.76
N SER A 49 -10.32 -2.57 -6.82
CA SER A 49 -11.22 -1.45 -6.51
C SER A 49 -12.43 -1.42 -7.45
N VAL A 50 -12.19 -1.61 -8.74
CA VAL A 50 -13.25 -1.62 -9.75
C VAL A 50 -14.20 -2.82 -9.60
N ALA A 51 -13.70 -3.99 -9.21
CA ALA A 51 -14.55 -5.12 -8.87
C ALA A 51 -15.48 -4.79 -7.69
N GLN A 52 -14.93 -4.18 -6.62
CA GLN A 52 -15.72 -3.74 -5.46
C GLN A 52 -16.70 -2.61 -5.82
N ILE A 53 -16.29 -1.62 -6.63
CA ILE A 53 -17.19 -0.57 -7.12
C ILE A 53 -18.35 -1.18 -7.92
N ASN A 54 -18.05 -2.10 -8.84
CA ASN A 54 -19.11 -2.76 -9.64
C ASN A 54 -20.06 -3.59 -8.77
N ALA A 55 -19.52 -4.35 -7.79
CA ALA A 55 -20.33 -5.08 -6.83
C ALA A 55 -21.21 -4.13 -5.99
N GLY A 56 -20.66 -3.03 -5.50
CA GLY A 56 -21.41 -2.01 -4.76
C GLY A 56 -22.46 -1.29 -5.59
N LEU A 57 -22.16 -0.97 -6.85
CA LEU A 57 -23.13 -0.39 -7.78
C LEU A 57 -24.27 -1.36 -8.08
N ASN A 58 -23.97 -2.64 -8.32
CA ASN A 58 -24.99 -3.66 -8.49
C ASN A 58 -25.84 -3.83 -7.23
N TYR A 59 -25.21 -3.79 -6.05
CA TYR A 59 -25.91 -3.87 -4.78
C TYR A 59 -26.92 -2.72 -4.58
N LEU A 60 -26.49 -1.49 -4.89
CA LEU A 60 -27.33 -0.30 -4.77
C LEU A 60 -28.37 -0.17 -5.91
N TRP A 61 -28.00 -0.56 -7.10
CA TRP A 61 -28.81 -0.51 -8.31
C TRP A 61 -28.71 -1.84 -9.07
N PRO A 62 -29.59 -2.81 -8.82
CA PRO A 62 -29.54 -4.13 -9.45
C PRO A 62 -29.64 -4.12 -10.99
N SER A 63 -30.03 -3.00 -11.58
CA SER A 63 -30.01 -2.80 -13.04
C SER A 63 -28.59 -2.73 -13.63
N ILE A 64 -27.57 -2.47 -12.81
CA ILE A 64 -26.18 -2.43 -13.24
C ILE A 64 -25.59 -3.84 -13.05
N PRO A 65 -25.27 -4.59 -14.12
CA PRO A 65 -24.78 -5.96 -13.97
C PRO A 65 -23.34 -6.00 -13.46
N VAL A 66 -22.98 -7.07 -12.74
CA VAL A 66 -21.58 -7.39 -12.45
C VAL A 66 -20.98 -8.02 -13.71
N ALA A 67 -20.27 -7.22 -14.50
CA ALA A 67 -19.74 -7.63 -15.79
C ALA A 67 -18.41 -6.91 -16.12
N SER A 68 -17.55 -7.59 -16.89
CA SER A 68 -16.27 -7.02 -17.33
C SER A 68 -16.43 -5.71 -18.12
N SER A 69 -17.52 -5.57 -18.89
CA SER A 69 -17.83 -4.33 -19.62
C SER A 69 -18.05 -3.14 -18.68
N VAL A 70 -18.82 -3.34 -17.59
CA VAL A 70 -19.04 -2.31 -16.57
C VAL A 70 -17.74 -2.00 -15.85
N GLN A 71 -16.95 -3.00 -15.55
CA GLN A 71 -15.64 -2.83 -14.91
C GLN A 71 -14.68 -2.01 -15.79
N VAL A 72 -14.61 -2.27 -17.09
CA VAL A 72 -13.79 -1.50 -18.04
C VAL A 72 -14.27 -0.04 -18.15
N ILE A 73 -15.57 0.18 -18.21
CA ILE A 73 -16.14 1.54 -18.19
C ILE A 73 -15.78 2.24 -16.88
N THR A 74 -15.85 1.54 -15.76
CA THR A 74 -15.46 2.09 -14.43
C THR A 74 -13.96 2.42 -14.38
N ILE A 75 -13.09 1.54 -14.94
CA ILE A 75 -11.65 1.84 -15.09
C ILE A 75 -11.47 3.15 -15.86
N ALA A 76 -12.12 3.28 -17.03
CA ALA A 76 -12.01 4.47 -17.86
C ALA A 76 -12.48 5.73 -17.11
N ALA A 77 -13.60 5.67 -16.40
CA ALA A 77 -14.15 6.78 -15.63
C ALA A 77 -13.23 7.20 -14.48
N VAL A 78 -12.71 6.24 -13.69
CA VAL A 78 -11.84 6.52 -12.55
C VAL A 78 -10.47 7.00 -13.02
N THR A 79 -9.93 6.43 -14.11
CA THR A 79 -8.70 6.93 -14.75
C THR A 79 -8.87 8.35 -15.28
N ALA A 80 -10.01 8.68 -15.89
CA ALA A 80 -10.31 10.04 -16.33
C ALA A 80 -10.36 11.04 -15.16
N LEU A 81 -10.93 10.65 -14.02
CA LEU A 81 -10.92 11.48 -12.80
C LEU A 81 -9.50 11.68 -12.27
N ALA A 82 -8.67 10.64 -12.23
CA ALA A 82 -7.28 10.73 -11.83
C ALA A 82 -6.49 11.62 -12.80
N LEU A 83 -6.68 11.45 -14.11
CA LEU A 83 -6.05 12.28 -15.14
C LEU A 83 -6.45 13.75 -15.01
N PHE A 84 -7.73 14.04 -14.76
CA PHE A 84 -8.18 15.40 -14.51
C PHE A 84 -7.46 16.03 -13.32
N SER A 85 -7.30 15.28 -12.21
CA SER A 85 -6.54 15.72 -11.03
C SER A 85 -5.09 16.06 -11.38
N VAL A 86 -4.41 15.18 -12.13
CA VAL A 86 -3.01 15.35 -12.57
C VAL A 86 -2.84 16.60 -13.46
N VAL A 87 -3.71 16.76 -14.46
CA VAL A 87 -3.62 17.85 -15.46
C VAL A 87 -3.99 19.21 -14.86
N ALA A 88 -4.99 19.25 -14.00
CA ALA A 88 -5.41 20.47 -13.34
C ALA A 88 -4.40 21.00 -12.31
N GLY A 89 -3.36 20.21 -11.99
CA GLY A 89 -2.32 20.62 -11.02
C GLY A 89 -2.90 20.90 -9.64
N LEU A 90 -3.92 20.16 -9.25
CA LEU A 90 -4.70 20.37 -8.04
C LEU A 90 -3.98 19.84 -6.79
N ASP A 91 -2.73 20.25 -6.53
CA ASP A 91 -2.01 19.85 -5.30
C ASP A 91 -2.86 20.09 -4.04
N LYS A 92 -3.62 21.18 -3.99
CA LYS A 92 -4.58 21.44 -2.91
C LYS A 92 -5.81 20.52 -3.00
N GLY A 93 -6.26 20.19 -4.20
CA GLY A 93 -7.41 19.32 -4.44
C GLY A 93 -7.13 17.89 -3.98
N VAL A 94 -6.00 17.31 -4.38
CA VAL A 94 -5.54 15.98 -3.95
C VAL A 94 -5.37 15.90 -2.44
N LYS A 95 -4.76 16.91 -1.83
CA LYS A 95 -4.65 17.00 -0.37
C LYS A 95 -6.02 16.99 0.31
N ASN A 96 -6.96 17.80 -0.16
CA ASN A 96 -8.30 17.85 0.42
C ASN A 96 -9.06 16.54 0.22
N LEU A 97 -8.92 15.90 -0.94
CA LEU A 97 -9.51 14.60 -1.23
C LEU A 97 -8.92 13.50 -0.34
N SER A 98 -7.60 13.53 -0.09
CA SER A 98 -6.94 12.58 0.83
C SER A 98 -7.39 12.78 2.28
N ILE A 99 -7.62 14.03 2.72
CA ILE A 99 -8.18 14.31 4.04
C ILE A 99 -9.63 13.80 4.12
N LEU A 100 -10.44 14.06 3.09
CA LEU A 100 -11.81 13.54 3.01
C LEU A 100 -11.83 12.02 3.09
N ASN A 101 -10.96 11.33 2.34
CA ASN A 101 -10.82 9.87 2.39
C ASN A 101 -10.54 9.37 3.81
N MET A 102 -9.58 10.00 4.48
CA MET A 102 -9.24 9.61 5.86
C MET A 102 -10.41 9.83 6.80
N VAL A 103 -11.10 10.97 6.69
CA VAL A 103 -12.28 11.27 7.53
C VAL A 103 -13.39 10.27 7.25
N LEU A 104 -13.71 9.98 5.98
CA LEU A 104 -14.74 9.00 5.62
C LEU A 104 -14.39 7.59 6.10
N ALA A 105 -13.12 7.16 5.93
CA ALA A 105 -12.67 5.85 6.36
C ALA A 105 -12.77 5.69 7.89
N VAL A 106 -12.28 6.68 8.65
CA VAL A 106 -12.37 6.67 10.11
C VAL A 106 -13.82 6.74 10.57
N THR A 107 -14.65 7.56 9.92
CA THR A 107 -16.09 7.65 10.26
C THR A 107 -16.80 6.33 9.98
N LEU A 108 -16.52 5.67 8.85
CA LEU A 108 -17.07 4.36 8.53
C LEU A 108 -16.64 3.30 9.56
N MET A 109 -15.35 3.28 9.91
CA MET A 109 -14.82 2.36 10.93
C MET A 109 -15.49 2.60 12.30
N LEU A 110 -15.61 3.86 12.73
CA LEU A 110 -16.26 4.21 13.99
C LEU A 110 -17.75 3.88 13.96
N PHE A 111 -18.42 4.10 12.84
CA PHE A 111 -19.83 3.71 12.67
C PHE A 111 -20.01 2.21 12.88
N VAL A 112 -19.25 1.36 12.18
CA VAL A 112 -19.33 -0.09 12.32
C VAL A 112 -18.96 -0.53 13.75
N PHE A 113 -17.95 0.10 14.36
CA PHE A 113 -17.58 -0.18 15.74
C PHE A 113 -18.69 0.13 16.74
N LEU A 114 -19.36 1.29 16.62
CA LEU A 114 -20.38 1.75 17.58
C LEU A 114 -21.71 1.02 17.41
N VAL A 115 -22.06 0.68 16.20
CA VAL A 115 -23.33 0.03 15.86
C VAL A 115 -23.23 -1.51 15.93
N GLY A 116 -22.05 -2.04 15.66
CA GLY A 116 -21.76 -3.47 15.74
C GLY A 116 -21.51 -3.94 17.18
N PRO A 117 -21.02 -5.17 17.33
CA PRO A 117 -20.76 -5.79 18.64
C PRO A 117 -19.48 -5.22 19.29
N SER A 118 -19.50 -3.96 19.74
CA SER A 118 -18.32 -3.20 20.22
C SER A 118 -17.50 -3.95 21.26
N ILE A 119 -18.15 -4.61 22.23
CA ILE A 119 -17.47 -5.35 23.30
C ILE A 119 -16.72 -6.53 22.70
N PHE A 120 -17.38 -7.33 21.86
CA PHE A 120 -16.77 -8.46 21.17
C PHE A 120 -15.58 -8.02 20.31
N ILE A 121 -15.72 -6.91 19.58
CA ILE A 121 -14.63 -6.35 18.76
C ILE A 121 -13.40 -6.01 19.62
N LEU A 122 -13.58 -5.40 20.79
CA LEU A 122 -12.46 -5.06 21.69
C LEU A 122 -11.82 -6.32 22.29
N GLU A 123 -12.61 -7.29 22.73
CA GLU A 123 -12.11 -8.57 23.22
C GLU A 123 -11.34 -9.33 22.15
N ALA A 124 -11.91 -9.42 20.95
CA ALA A 124 -11.28 -10.06 19.80
C ALA A 124 -10.00 -9.35 19.37
N PHE A 125 -9.97 -8.02 19.33
CA PHE A 125 -8.78 -7.23 19.03
C PHE A 125 -7.62 -7.58 19.95
N LEU A 126 -7.86 -7.61 21.28
CA LEU A 126 -6.83 -7.95 22.26
C LEU A 126 -6.38 -9.40 22.13
N GLN A 127 -7.34 -10.33 22.02
CA GLN A 127 -7.05 -11.77 21.90
C GLN A 127 -6.30 -12.09 20.60
N ASN A 128 -6.74 -11.55 19.46
CA ASN A 128 -6.13 -11.76 18.16
C ASN A 128 -4.73 -11.16 18.10
N THR A 129 -4.52 -9.97 18.69
CA THR A 129 -3.19 -9.36 18.80
C THR A 129 -2.25 -10.22 19.64
N GLY A 130 -2.69 -10.73 20.79
CA GLY A 130 -1.91 -11.63 21.63
C GLY A 130 -1.57 -12.94 20.91
N SER A 131 -2.56 -13.54 20.24
CA SER A 131 -2.35 -14.75 19.43
C SER A 131 -1.38 -14.53 18.28
N TYR A 132 -1.48 -13.38 17.57
CA TYR A 132 -0.57 -13.02 16.50
C TYR A 132 0.88 -12.92 17.01
N LEU A 133 1.11 -12.19 18.10
CA LEU A 133 2.45 -12.03 18.68
C LEU A 133 3.04 -13.34 19.20
N ASN A 134 2.21 -14.19 19.80
CA ASN A 134 2.65 -15.50 20.30
C ASN A 134 3.04 -16.46 19.18
N ASN A 135 2.34 -16.42 18.04
CA ASN A 135 2.50 -17.37 16.95
C ASN A 135 3.24 -16.79 15.73
N ILE A 136 3.83 -15.59 15.84
CA ILE A 136 4.42 -14.89 14.69
C ILE A 136 5.53 -15.72 14.00
N VAL A 137 6.37 -16.40 14.75
CA VAL A 137 7.46 -17.23 14.20
C VAL A 137 6.90 -18.43 13.45
N GLU A 138 6.00 -19.18 14.08
CA GLU A 138 5.36 -20.33 13.46
C GLU A 138 4.62 -19.94 12.17
N ARG A 139 3.81 -18.88 12.21
CA ARG A 139 3.06 -18.41 11.04
C ARG A 139 3.97 -17.90 9.91
N THR A 140 5.11 -17.31 10.25
CA THR A 140 6.09 -16.81 9.25
C THR A 140 6.76 -17.97 8.49
N PHE A 141 7.07 -19.06 9.17
CA PHE A 141 7.78 -20.19 8.56
C PHE A 141 6.87 -21.35 8.13
N ASN A 142 5.57 -21.28 8.39
CA ASN A 142 4.62 -22.30 7.98
C ASN A 142 4.26 -22.14 6.51
N LEU A 143 4.93 -22.89 5.65
CA LEU A 143 4.66 -22.98 4.21
C LEU A 143 3.62 -24.05 3.85
N GLN A 144 2.93 -24.62 4.85
CA GLN A 144 1.92 -25.68 4.65
C GLN A 144 2.45 -26.89 3.85
N ALA A 145 3.73 -27.23 4.05
CA ALA A 145 4.40 -28.31 3.30
C ALA A 145 3.74 -29.70 3.48
N TYR A 146 3.03 -29.89 4.58
CA TYR A 146 2.35 -31.15 4.92
C TYR A 146 0.83 -31.10 4.72
N THR A 147 0.30 -29.92 4.36
CA THR A 147 -1.13 -29.73 4.08
C THR A 147 -1.27 -29.12 2.69
N HIS A 148 -1.89 -29.85 1.77
CA HIS A 148 -2.15 -29.33 0.43
C HIS A 148 -3.31 -28.33 0.47
N SER A 149 -3.01 -27.05 0.49
CA SER A 149 -4.01 -25.98 0.38
C SER A 149 -3.51 -24.88 -0.55
N ASP A 150 -4.45 -24.24 -1.23
CA ASP A 150 -4.16 -23.10 -2.11
C ASP A 150 -3.96 -21.77 -1.34
N TRP A 151 -3.99 -21.82 0.00
CA TRP A 151 -3.90 -20.62 0.84
C TRP A 151 -2.63 -19.81 0.59
N ILE A 152 -1.47 -20.48 0.54
CA ILE A 152 -0.18 -19.81 0.33
C ILE A 152 -0.17 -19.05 -1.00
N GLY A 153 -0.65 -19.68 -2.08
CA GLY A 153 -0.71 -19.06 -3.40
C GLY A 153 -1.69 -17.87 -3.45
N ASN A 154 -2.91 -18.11 -2.99
CA ASN A 154 -4.01 -17.14 -3.14
C ASN A 154 -3.94 -15.98 -2.17
N TRP A 155 -3.30 -16.15 -1.00
CA TRP A 155 -3.25 -15.13 0.04
C TRP A 155 -1.83 -14.69 0.36
N THR A 156 -0.97 -15.59 0.82
CA THR A 156 0.36 -15.19 1.29
C THR A 156 1.20 -14.63 0.16
N LEU A 157 1.37 -15.36 -0.94
CA LEU A 157 2.17 -14.90 -2.09
C LEU A 157 1.56 -13.64 -2.73
N PHE A 158 0.24 -13.60 -2.86
CA PHE A 158 -0.41 -12.45 -3.46
C PHE A 158 -0.25 -11.19 -2.58
N ILE A 159 -0.59 -11.25 -1.28
CA ILE A 159 -0.54 -10.09 -0.39
C ILE A 159 0.91 -9.57 -0.23
N PHE A 160 1.89 -10.48 -0.01
CA PHE A 160 3.29 -10.08 0.06
C PHE A 160 3.81 -9.56 -1.28
N GLY A 161 3.50 -10.22 -2.40
CA GLY A 161 3.86 -9.78 -3.73
C GLY A 161 3.30 -8.39 -4.04
N TRP A 162 2.03 -8.17 -3.72
CA TRP A 162 1.37 -6.87 -3.89
C TRP A 162 2.02 -5.78 -3.03
N THR A 163 2.29 -6.06 -1.75
CA THR A 163 2.98 -5.13 -0.84
C THR A 163 4.40 -4.80 -1.34
N ILE A 164 5.14 -5.80 -1.84
CA ILE A 164 6.48 -5.60 -2.41
C ILE A 164 6.41 -4.77 -3.69
N ALA A 165 5.44 -5.02 -4.56
CA ALA A 165 5.21 -4.23 -5.78
C ALA A 165 4.92 -2.75 -5.47
N TRP A 166 4.24 -2.47 -4.35
CA TRP A 166 3.96 -1.12 -3.87
C TRP A 166 5.16 -0.47 -3.16
N ALA A 167 6.13 -1.23 -2.69
CA ALA A 167 7.22 -0.73 -1.86
C ALA A 167 8.06 0.38 -2.52
N PRO A 168 8.37 0.38 -3.84
CA PRO A 168 9.07 1.49 -4.49
C PRO A 168 8.32 2.80 -4.37
N PHE A 169 7.02 2.77 -4.68
CA PHE A 169 6.14 3.94 -4.60
C PHE A 169 6.04 4.46 -3.16
N VAL A 170 5.62 3.61 -2.24
CA VAL A 170 5.41 4.00 -0.83
C VAL A 170 6.72 4.45 -0.19
N GLY A 171 7.83 3.74 -0.46
CA GLY A 171 9.15 4.06 0.09
C GLY A 171 9.67 5.42 -0.37
N LEU A 172 9.55 5.74 -1.66
CA LEU A 172 9.97 7.05 -2.19
C LEU A 172 9.06 8.19 -1.72
N PHE A 173 7.74 7.94 -1.68
CA PHE A 173 6.78 8.91 -1.16
C PHE A 173 7.06 9.25 0.31
N ILE A 174 7.22 8.23 1.16
CA ILE A 174 7.54 8.42 2.58
C ILE A 174 8.91 9.09 2.74
N ALA A 175 9.92 8.71 1.97
CA ALA A 175 11.23 9.34 2.00
C ALA A 175 11.14 10.86 1.72
N LYS A 176 10.31 11.24 0.72
CA LYS A 176 10.09 12.64 0.35
C LYS A 176 9.48 13.46 1.49
N ILE A 177 8.47 12.94 2.18
CA ILE A 177 7.77 13.65 3.26
C ILE A 177 8.49 13.57 4.61
N SER A 178 9.48 12.68 4.74
CA SER A 178 10.22 12.44 5.98
C SER A 178 11.50 13.27 6.10
N ARG A 179 11.74 14.23 5.19
CA ARG A 179 12.91 15.10 5.24
C ARG A 179 12.98 15.83 6.58
N GLY A 180 14.14 15.73 7.27
CA GLY A 180 14.38 16.38 8.57
C GLY A 180 13.88 15.57 9.78
N ARG A 181 13.28 14.40 9.59
CA ARG A 181 12.93 13.48 10.68
C ARG A 181 14.12 12.64 11.11
N THR A 182 14.17 12.26 12.39
CA THR A 182 15.15 11.31 12.88
C THR A 182 14.80 9.89 12.43
N ILE A 183 15.80 8.99 12.29
CA ILE A 183 15.58 7.58 11.94
C ILE A 183 14.59 6.92 12.91
N ARG A 184 14.71 7.22 14.21
CA ARG A 184 13.80 6.70 15.23
C ARG A 184 12.36 7.12 14.97
N GLN A 185 12.09 8.41 14.73
CA GLN A 185 10.74 8.91 14.41
C GLN A 185 10.20 8.28 13.13
N PHE A 186 11.06 8.10 12.12
CA PHE A 186 10.71 7.46 10.88
C PHE A 186 10.25 6.02 11.11
N VAL A 187 11.07 5.20 11.76
CA VAL A 187 10.78 3.77 12.00
C VAL A 187 9.50 3.60 12.82
N PHE A 188 9.36 4.32 13.94
CA PHE A 188 8.15 4.24 14.75
C PHE A 188 6.89 4.69 13.97
N GLY A 189 6.97 5.80 13.24
CA GLY A 189 5.83 6.33 12.49
C GLY A 189 5.40 5.41 11.34
N VAL A 190 6.35 4.83 10.62
CA VAL A 190 6.05 4.00 9.44
C VAL A 190 5.64 2.57 9.82
N MET A 191 6.17 2.02 10.91
CA MET A 191 5.87 0.64 11.31
C MET A 191 4.68 0.56 12.26
N LEU A 192 4.66 1.33 13.34
CA LEU A 192 3.64 1.14 14.37
C LEU A 192 2.28 1.73 14.00
N VAL A 193 2.26 2.95 13.46
CA VAL A 193 0.97 3.63 13.19
C VAL A 193 0.12 2.87 12.17
N PRO A 194 0.65 2.50 10.98
CA PRO A 194 -0.14 1.71 10.03
C PRO A 194 -0.51 0.32 10.55
N THR A 195 0.38 -0.33 11.30
CA THR A 195 0.13 -1.67 11.85
C THR A 195 -1.03 -1.66 12.84
N ILE A 196 -1.02 -0.72 13.80
CA ILE A 196 -2.10 -0.59 14.79
C ILE A 196 -3.42 -0.26 14.08
N PHE A 197 -3.40 0.67 13.13
CA PHE A 197 -4.59 1.02 12.36
C PHE A 197 -5.13 -0.18 11.57
N THR A 198 -4.26 -0.97 10.95
CA THR A 198 -4.64 -2.18 10.21
C THR A 198 -5.26 -3.22 11.13
N PHE A 199 -4.70 -3.45 12.32
CA PHE A 199 -5.27 -4.37 13.30
C PHE A 199 -6.67 -3.92 13.74
N LEU A 200 -6.84 -2.63 14.04
CA LEU A 200 -8.15 -2.07 14.36
C LEU A 200 -9.14 -2.23 13.20
N TRP A 201 -8.71 -1.95 11.98
CA TRP A 201 -9.53 -2.09 10.78
C TRP A 201 -10.01 -3.52 10.59
N PHE A 202 -9.09 -4.49 10.66
CA PHE A 202 -9.47 -5.90 10.54
C PHE A 202 -10.37 -6.37 11.68
N SER A 203 -10.13 -5.92 12.91
CA SER A 203 -11.01 -6.28 14.02
C SER A 203 -12.39 -5.67 13.87
N VAL A 204 -12.50 -4.40 13.50
CA VAL A 204 -13.82 -3.77 13.36
C VAL A 204 -14.65 -4.44 12.27
N PHE A 205 -14.12 -4.67 11.08
CA PHE A 205 -14.90 -5.25 9.99
C PHE A 205 -14.89 -6.79 10.03
N GLY A 206 -13.73 -7.40 10.27
CA GLY A 206 -13.59 -8.86 10.26
C GLY A 206 -14.25 -9.53 11.46
N ASP A 207 -14.00 -9.02 12.68
CA ASP A 207 -14.60 -9.63 13.87
C ASP A 207 -16.11 -9.35 13.96
N THR A 208 -16.61 -8.24 13.37
CA THR A 208 -18.06 -8.06 13.20
C THR A 208 -18.66 -9.14 12.31
N ALA A 209 -18.02 -9.45 11.17
CA ALA A 209 -18.47 -10.54 10.29
C ALA A 209 -18.40 -11.91 10.99
N LEU A 210 -17.34 -12.17 11.76
CA LEU A 210 -17.21 -13.38 12.56
C LEU A 210 -18.28 -13.48 13.62
N HIS A 211 -18.62 -12.38 14.31
CA HIS A 211 -19.70 -12.33 15.29
C HIS A 211 -21.05 -12.71 14.65
N LEU A 212 -21.39 -12.14 13.49
CA LEU A 212 -22.60 -12.48 12.75
C LEU A 212 -22.67 -13.97 12.42
N ILE A 213 -21.55 -14.57 11.98
CA ILE A 213 -21.50 -15.99 11.64
C ILE A 213 -21.60 -16.89 12.87
N MET A 214 -20.81 -16.59 13.90
CA MET A 214 -20.63 -17.50 15.05
C MET A 214 -21.70 -17.34 16.11
N ASN A 215 -22.16 -16.13 16.36
CA ASN A 215 -23.06 -15.81 17.46
C ASN A 215 -24.50 -15.59 16.99
N GLU A 216 -24.70 -15.08 15.76
CA GLU A 216 -26.04 -14.81 15.21
C GLU A 216 -26.46 -15.86 14.18
N GLY A 217 -25.58 -16.80 13.83
CA GLY A 217 -25.90 -17.93 12.93
C GLY A 217 -26.01 -17.56 11.46
N TYR A 218 -25.50 -16.38 11.04
CA TYR A 218 -25.54 -15.93 9.65
C TYR A 218 -24.46 -16.63 8.79
N THR A 219 -24.59 -17.93 8.63
CA THR A 219 -23.61 -18.76 7.90
C THR A 219 -23.65 -18.58 6.39
N THR A 220 -24.74 -18.02 5.83
CA THR A 220 -24.85 -17.72 4.39
C THR A 220 -23.81 -16.72 3.92
N LEU A 221 -23.31 -15.82 4.80
CA LEU A 221 -22.23 -14.89 4.50
C LEU A 221 -20.97 -15.62 4.01
N ILE A 222 -20.69 -16.82 4.51
CA ILE A 222 -19.53 -17.62 4.11
C ILE A 222 -19.64 -17.98 2.63
N SER A 223 -20.79 -18.52 2.20
CA SER A 223 -21.00 -18.95 0.81
C SER A 223 -21.07 -17.75 -0.14
N GLU A 224 -21.65 -16.64 0.27
CA GLU A 224 -21.72 -15.40 -0.51
C GLU A 224 -20.33 -14.81 -0.77
N VAL A 225 -19.49 -14.72 0.26
CA VAL A 225 -18.12 -14.22 0.14
C VAL A 225 -17.19 -15.19 -0.60
N GLN A 226 -17.44 -16.49 -0.51
CA GLN A 226 -16.70 -17.48 -1.31
C GLN A 226 -17.05 -17.37 -2.80
N ALA A 227 -18.30 -17.06 -3.13
CA ALA A 227 -18.75 -16.88 -4.50
C ALA A 227 -18.18 -15.57 -5.11
N ASP A 228 -18.23 -14.48 -4.37
CA ASP A 228 -17.67 -13.19 -4.79
C ASP A 228 -17.14 -12.40 -3.58
N LYS A 229 -15.82 -12.29 -3.47
CA LYS A 229 -15.17 -11.53 -2.39
C LYS A 229 -15.45 -10.04 -2.44
N ALA A 230 -15.78 -9.49 -3.60
CA ALA A 230 -16.01 -8.06 -3.77
C ALA A 230 -17.30 -7.57 -3.08
N ILE A 231 -18.29 -8.47 -2.87
CA ILE A 231 -19.55 -8.14 -2.22
C ILE A 231 -19.48 -8.20 -0.69
N ALA A 232 -18.41 -8.76 -0.11
CA ALA A 232 -18.33 -9.08 1.31
C ALA A 232 -18.72 -7.91 2.24
N LEU A 233 -18.19 -6.71 1.96
CA LEU A 233 -18.45 -5.53 2.78
C LEU A 233 -19.91 -5.07 2.71
N PHE A 234 -20.52 -5.14 1.52
CA PHE A 234 -21.91 -4.77 1.32
C PHE A 234 -22.86 -5.76 2.02
N LYS A 235 -22.52 -7.04 2.02
CA LYS A 235 -23.26 -8.08 2.74
C LYS A 235 -23.13 -7.91 4.27
N LEU A 236 -21.99 -7.51 4.75
CA LEU A 236 -21.83 -7.13 6.16
C LEU A 236 -22.78 -5.99 6.54
N PHE A 237 -22.90 -4.97 5.69
CA PHE A 237 -23.76 -3.82 5.98
C PHE A 237 -25.27 -4.14 5.97
N GLU A 238 -25.72 -5.24 5.36
CA GLU A 238 -27.12 -5.69 5.43
C GLU A 238 -27.59 -5.91 6.88
N HIS A 239 -26.67 -6.22 7.78
CA HIS A 239 -26.91 -6.44 9.20
C HIS A 239 -26.73 -5.19 10.07
N LEU A 240 -26.42 -4.05 9.46
CA LEU A 240 -26.25 -2.78 10.13
C LEU A 240 -27.31 -1.78 9.70
N PRO A 241 -27.68 -0.81 10.53
CA PRO A 241 -28.62 0.23 10.12
C PRO A 241 -28.00 1.12 9.03
N LEU A 242 -28.86 1.84 8.29
CA LEU A 242 -28.46 2.76 7.23
C LEU A 242 -27.70 2.09 6.06
N THR A 243 -27.94 0.82 5.80
CA THR A 243 -27.25 -0.02 4.80
C THR A 243 -27.00 0.69 3.48
N SER A 244 -28.03 1.29 2.87
CA SER A 244 -27.90 1.96 1.57
C SER A 244 -26.96 3.18 1.62
N ILE A 245 -27.01 3.97 2.70
CA ILE A 245 -26.17 5.14 2.89
C ILE A 245 -24.72 4.72 3.07
N VAL A 246 -24.48 3.75 3.94
CA VAL A 246 -23.14 3.23 4.24
C VAL A 246 -22.52 2.58 3.00
N SER A 247 -23.32 1.82 2.24
CA SER A 247 -22.89 1.22 0.97
C SER A 247 -22.54 2.27 -0.07
N PHE A 248 -23.35 3.32 -0.21
CA PHE A 248 -23.07 4.42 -1.13
C PHE A 248 -21.76 5.17 -0.74
N VAL A 249 -21.62 5.52 0.54
CA VAL A 249 -20.40 6.16 1.07
C VAL A 249 -19.17 5.28 0.82
N THR A 250 -19.32 3.97 0.96
CA THR A 250 -18.22 3.02 0.70
C THR A 250 -17.82 3.00 -0.78
N VAL A 251 -18.78 3.01 -1.71
CA VAL A 251 -18.45 3.11 -3.15
C VAL A 251 -17.72 4.42 -3.44
N VAL A 252 -18.21 5.55 -2.93
CA VAL A 252 -17.53 6.86 -3.08
C VAL A 252 -16.12 6.81 -2.49
N LEU A 253 -15.98 6.21 -1.31
CA LEU A 253 -14.69 6.07 -0.63
C LEU A 253 -13.69 5.26 -1.48
N ILE A 254 -14.10 4.12 -2.05
CA ILE A 254 -13.24 3.31 -2.91
C ILE A 254 -12.78 4.10 -4.14
N VAL A 255 -13.70 4.81 -4.82
CA VAL A 255 -13.39 5.67 -5.97
C VAL A 255 -12.36 6.73 -5.60
N THR A 256 -12.60 7.46 -4.51
CA THR A 256 -11.74 8.58 -4.12
C THR A 256 -10.40 8.13 -3.59
N PHE A 257 -10.31 6.99 -2.89
CA PHE A 257 -9.05 6.36 -2.51
C PHE A 257 -8.22 5.96 -3.72
N PHE A 258 -8.87 5.37 -4.74
CA PHE A 258 -8.12 4.99 -5.93
C PHE A 258 -7.61 6.21 -6.69
N VAL A 259 -8.44 7.25 -6.89
CA VAL A 259 -8.03 8.49 -7.58
C VAL A 259 -6.79 9.09 -6.90
N THR A 260 -6.77 9.20 -5.57
CA THR A 260 -5.61 9.73 -4.84
C THR A 260 -4.38 8.81 -4.90
N SER A 261 -4.58 7.50 -4.97
CA SER A 261 -3.50 6.52 -5.11
C SER A 261 -2.87 6.55 -6.50
N SER A 262 -3.68 6.63 -7.56
CA SER A 262 -3.21 6.73 -8.95
C SER A 262 -2.47 8.04 -9.21
N ASP A 263 -2.98 9.17 -8.71
CA ASP A 263 -2.31 10.47 -8.83
C ASP A 263 -0.92 10.46 -8.17
N SER A 264 -0.84 9.93 -6.94
CA SER A 264 0.43 9.82 -6.23
C SER A 264 1.36 8.78 -6.85
N GLY A 265 0.82 7.67 -7.36
CA GLY A 265 1.56 6.59 -8.01
C GLY A 265 2.18 7.02 -9.33
N SER A 266 1.39 7.67 -10.19
CA SER A 266 1.87 8.20 -11.47
C SER A 266 2.97 9.24 -11.28
N LEU A 267 2.89 10.09 -10.23
CA LEU A 267 3.94 11.03 -9.86
C LEU A 267 5.25 10.32 -9.48
N VAL A 268 5.17 9.20 -8.75
CA VAL A 268 6.39 8.46 -8.35
C VAL A 268 6.97 7.70 -9.53
N ILE A 269 6.14 7.04 -10.36
CA ILE A 269 6.62 6.37 -11.58
C ILE A 269 7.31 7.38 -12.50
N ASP A 270 6.72 8.55 -12.66
CA ASP A 270 7.27 9.65 -13.44
C ASP A 270 8.63 10.12 -12.91
N SER A 271 8.74 10.31 -11.60
CA SER A 271 10.01 10.65 -10.93
C SER A 271 11.07 9.56 -11.11
N LEU A 272 10.71 8.28 -11.00
CA LEU A 272 11.60 7.15 -11.25
C LEU A 272 12.09 7.13 -12.70
N ALA A 273 11.18 7.29 -13.66
CA ALA A 273 11.48 7.31 -15.09
C ALA A 273 12.38 8.49 -15.48
N SER A 274 12.27 9.61 -14.74
CA SER A 274 13.09 10.81 -14.93
C SER A 274 14.38 10.81 -14.11
N GLY A 275 14.77 9.68 -13.50
CA GLY A 275 16.00 9.54 -12.72
C GLY A 275 16.00 10.31 -11.40
N GLY A 276 14.83 10.53 -10.78
CA GLY A 276 14.66 11.22 -9.51
C GLY A 276 14.34 12.72 -9.64
N VAL A 277 14.05 13.20 -10.84
CA VAL A 277 13.60 14.59 -11.05
C VAL A 277 12.17 14.73 -10.57
N LEU A 278 11.91 15.76 -9.75
CA LEU A 278 10.60 15.99 -9.12
C LEU A 278 9.67 16.88 -9.93
N GLN A 279 10.22 17.67 -10.85
CA GLN A 279 9.45 18.60 -11.71
C GLN A 279 9.54 18.13 -13.14
N THR A 280 8.58 17.35 -13.57
CA THR A 280 8.45 16.79 -14.90
C THR A 280 7.30 17.47 -15.65
N PRO A 281 7.28 17.42 -16.98
CA PRO A 281 6.17 17.95 -17.77
C PRO A 281 4.86 17.22 -17.44
N VAL A 282 3.75 17.97 -17.41
CA VAL A 282 2.41 17.42 -17.07
C VAL A 282 2.01 16.26 -17.99
N TRP A 283 2.35 16.32 -19.27
CA TRP A 283 2.04 15.25 -20.24
C TRP A 283 2.68 13.91 -19.87
N GLN A 284 3.86 13.91 -19.26
CA GLN A 284 4.56 12.69 -18.83
C GLN A 284 3.84 12.01 -17.67
N ARG A 285 3.39 12.78 -16.68
CA ARG A 285 2.54 12.27 -15.59
C ARG A 285 1.19 11.76 -16.10
N ALA A 286 0.59 12.51 -17.03
CA ALA A 286 -0.65 12.09 -17.70
C ALA A 286 -0.47 10.76 -18.45
N PHE A 287 0.65 10.57 -19.13
CA PHE A 287 0.99 9.32 -19.81
C PHE A 287 1.00 8.14 -18.82
N TRP A 288 1.66 8.28 -17.67
CA TRP A 288 1.72 7.21 -16.67
C TRP A 288 0.34 6.89 -16.09
N ALA A 289 -0.46 7.91 -15.76
CA ALA A 289 -1.83 7.70 -15.25
C ALA A 289 -2.73 6.98 -16.27
N ILE A 290 -2.64 7.31 -17.56
CA ILE A 290 -3.35 6.62 -18.62
C ILE A 290 -2.84 5.17 -18.75
N LEU A 291 -1.53 4.97 -18.72
CA LEU A 291 -0.92 3.65 -18.87
C LEU A 291 -1.35 2.70 -17.75
N GLU A 292 -1.45 3.17 -16.50
CA GLU A 292 -2.00 2.40 -15.37
C GLU A 292 -3.40 1.87 -15.68
N GLY A 293 -4.29 2.74 -16.16
CA GLY A 293 -5.66 2.37 -16.53
C GLY A 293 -5.72 1.41 -17.72
N VAL A 294 -4.91 1.64 -18.76
CA VAL A 294 -4.84 0.77 -19.95
C VAL A 294 -4.35 -0.63 -19.56
N VAL A 295 -3.27 -0.71 -18.77
CA VAL A 295 -2.72 -2.00 -18.31
C VAL A 295 -3.75 -2.75 -17.47
N ALA A 296 -4.44 -2.07 -16.56
CA ALA A 296 -5.48 -2.67 -15.75
C ALA A 296 -6.64 -3.21 -16.61
N ALA A 297 -7.12 -2.42 -17.58
CA ALA A 297 -8.20 -2.82 -18.47
C ALA A 297 -7.80 -4.02 -19.35
N VAL A 298 -6.62 -3.98 -19.96
CA VAL A 298 -6.12 -5.07 -20.82
C VAL A 298 -5.98 -6.37 -20.03
N LEU A 299 -5.38 -6.34 -18.85
CA LEU A 299 -5.20 -7.53 -18.03
C LEU A 299 -6.54 -8.06 -17.50
N LEU A 300 -7.44 -7.15 -17.13
CA LEU A 300 -8.80 -7.54 -16.70
C LEU A 300 -9.57 -8.25 -17.81
N ILE A 301 -9.48 -7.76 -19.04
CA ILE A 301 -10.14 -8.39 -20.21
C ILE A 301 -9.45 -9.73 -20.54
N ALA A 302 -8.12 -9.80 -20.48
CA ALA A 302 -7.35 -10.98 -20.88
C ALA A 302 -7.49 -12.17 -19.93
N GLY A 303 -7.59 -11.93 -18.62
CA GLY A 303 -7.62 -13.01 -17.63
C GLY A 303 -8.21 -12.62 -16.27
N GLY A 304 -8.99 -11.54 -16.22
CA GLY A 304 -9.67 -11.09 -15.01
C GLY A 304 -8.69 -10.65 -13.91
N LEU A 305 -9.17 -10.68 -12.68
CA LEU A 305 -8.34 -10.34 -11.50
C LEU A 305 -7.12 -11.25 -11.34
N SER A 306 -7.21 -12.51 -11.76
CA SER A 306 -6.09 -13.46 -11.68
C SER A 306 -4.89 -13.02 -12.51
N ALA A 307 -5.12 -12.45 -13.70
CA ALA A 307 -4.04 -11.92 -14.55
C ALA A 307 -3.32 -10.74 -13.87
N LEU A 308 -4.07 -9.82 -13.27
CA LEU A 308 -3.54 -8.68 -12.51
C LEU A 308 -2.70 -9.15 -11.31
N GLN A 309 -3.23 -10.08 -10.52
CA GLN A 309 -2.54 -10.66 -9.36
C GLN A 309 -1.25 -11.37 -9.76
N THR A 310 -1.30 -12.18 -10.84
CA THR A 310 -0.13 -12.89 -11.36
C THR A 310 0.96 -11.92 -11.80
N MET A 311 0.61 -10.88 -12.57
CA MET A 311 1.59 -9.89 -13.03
C MET A 311 2.23 -9.13 -11.87
N THR A 312 1.47 -8.83 -10.83
CA THR A 312 1.99 -8.22 -9.59
C THR A 312 3.00 -9.14 -8.89
N ILE A 313 2.69 -10.42 -8.73
CA ILE A 313 3.60 -11.39 -8.10
C ILE A 313 4.88 -11.54 -8.93
N VAL A 314 4.76 -11.67 -10.25
CA VAL A 314 5.91 -11.83 -11.17
C VAL A 314 6.85 -10.62 -11.09
N THR A 315 6.31 -9.41 -11.06
CA THR A 315 7.13 -8.18 -10.99
C THR A 315 7.66 -7.89 -9.58
N ALA A 316 6.97 -8.38 -8.55
CA ALA A 316 7.43 -8.24 -7.17
C ALA A 316 8.69 -9.07 -6.87
N LEU A 317 8.84 -10.25 -7.50
CA LEU A 317 9.97 -11.14 -7.22
C LEU A 317 11.34 -10.49 -7.48
N PRO A 318 11.64 -9.93 -8.66
CA PRO A 318 12.92 -9.27 -8.89
C PRO A 318 13.10 -8.04 -7.98
N PHE A 319 12.02 -7.32 -7.67
CA PHE A 319 12.10 -6.21 -6.73
C PHE A 319 12.37 -6.66 -5.28
N ALA A 320 11.84 -7.81 -4.86
CA ALA A 320 12.15 -8.40 -3.54
C ALA A 320 13.67 -8.64 -3.39
N ILE A 321 14.33 -9.14 -4.43
CA ILE A 321 15.78 -9.34 -4.43
C ILE A 321 16.51 -8.00 -4.28
N ILE A 322 16.11 -6.98 -5.04
CA ILE A 322 16.66 -5.62 -4.95
C ILE A 322 16.46 -5.06 -3.54
N MET A 323 15.30 -5.27 -2.94
CA MET A 323 14.96 -4.81 -1.60
C MET A 323 15.86 -5.44 -0.53
N ILE A 324 16.12 -6.76 -0.61
CA ILE A 324 17.07 -7.45 0.29
C ILE A 324 18.47 -6.85 0.15
N ILE A 325 18.95 -6.64 -1.08
CA ILE A 325 20.26 -6.01 -1.32
C ILE A 325 20.29 -4.58 -0.76
N ALA A 326 19.22 -3.80 -0.95
CA ALA A 326 19.10 -2.45 -0.40
C ALA A 326 19.11 -2.44 1.15
N MET A 327 18.51 -3.44 1.81
CA MET A 327 18.59 -3.60 3.26
C MET A 327 20.02 -3.83 3.75
N LEU A 328 20.81 -4.65 3.04
CA LEU A 328 22.23 -4.82 3.32
C LEU A 328 23.03 -3.52 3.13
N GLY A 329 22.69 -2.75 2.09
CA GLY A 329 23.25 -1.42 1.86
C GLY A 329 22.94 -0.44 2.98
N MET A 330 21.70 -0.41 3.44
CA MET A 330 21.24 0.41 4.54
C MET A 330 21.97 0.03 5.85
N TRP A 331 22.07 -1.25 6.16
CA TRP A 331 22.82 -1.75 7.31
C TRP A 331 24.26 -1.24 7.29
N ARG A 332 24.97 -1.39 6.16
CA ARG A 332 26.33 -0.91 5.98
C ARG A 332 26.44 0.61 6.20
N ALA A 333 25.52 1.39 5.63
CA ALA A 333 25.49 2.84 5.78
C ALA A 333 25.32 3.26 7.25
N LEU A 334 24.40 2.62 7.98
CA LEU A 334 24.14 2.90 9.39
C LEU A 334 25.36 2.58 10.28
N VAL A 335 26.04 1.46 10.00
CA VAL A 335 27.28 1.09 10.72
C VAL A 335 28.38 2.13 10.49
N ILE A 336 28.58 2.56 9.24
CA ILE A 336 29.59 3.59 8.91
C ILE A 336 29.28 4.92 9.59
N GLU A 337 28.03 5.38 9.56
CA GLU A 337 27.63 6.62 10.24
C GLU A 337 27.77 6.52 11.76
N GLY A 338 27.38 5.39 12.36
CA GLY A 338 27.53 5.17 13.79
C GLY A 338 29.00 5.28 14.26
N HIS A 339 29.95 4.71 13.50
CA HIS A 339 31.37 4.85 13.80
C HIS A 339 31.87 6.30 13.67
N ARG A 340 31.39 7.04 12.67
CA ARG A 340 31.74 8.45 12.49
C ARG A 340 31.27 9.33 13.66
N ASP A 341 30.03 9.15 14.11
CA ASP A 341 29.50 9.91 15.24
C ASP A 341 30.26 9.62 16.54
N ILE A 342 30.62 8.36 16.79
CA ILE A 342 31.43 7.97 17.96
C ILE A 342 32.82 8.60 17.91
N SER A 343 33.48 8.59 16.75
CA SER A 343 34.79 9.21 16.58
C SER A 343 34.76 10.73 16.81
N LEU A 344 33.74 11.42 16.31
CA LEU A 344 33.54 12.85 16.53
C LEU A 344 33.32 13.19 18.03
N LEU A 345 32.48 12.39 18.71
CA LEU A 345 32.24 12.56 20.14
C LEU A 345 33.54 12.34 20.95
N HIS A 346 34.33 11.35 20.58
CA HIS A 346 35.62 11.09 21.22
C HIS A 346 36.59 12.26 21.01
N HIS A 347 36.73 12.79 19.81
CA HIS A 347 37.53 13.97 19.51
C HIS A 347 37.07 15.21 20.29
N MET A 348 35.79 15.47 20.43
CA MET A 348 35.25 16.59 21.20
C MET A 348 35.50 16.43 22.70
N GLN A 349 35.45 15.21 23.23
CA GLN A 349 35.80 14.95 24.64
C GLN A 349 37.30 15.16 24.91
N VAL A 350 38.18 14.66 24.05
CA VAL A 350 39.62 14.84 24.17
C VAL A 350 40.00 16.32 24.09
N SER A 351 39.41 17.09 23.17
CA SER A 351 39.60 18.54 23.05
C SER A 351 39.20 19.29 24.33
N ARG A 352 38.05 18.95 24.93
CA ARG A 352 37.61 19.55 26.21
C ARG A 352 38.55 19.24 27.40
N TYR A 353 39.14 18.04 27.42
CA TYR A 353 40.10 17.68 28.46
C TYR A 353 41.43 18.42 28.29
N SER A 354 41.88 18.66 27.03
CA SER A 354 43.11 19.41 26.76
C SER A 354 43.00 20.90 27.13
N ASP A 355 41.84 21.52 26.88
CA ASP A 355 41.58 22.93 27.22
C ASP A 355 41.48 23.15 28.74
N ASN A 356 40.93 22.18 29.49
CA ASN A 356 40.87 22.26 30.97
C ASN A 356 42.21 21.95 31.68
N SER A 357 43.16 21.38 30.95
CA SER A 357 44.50 21.10 31.52
C SER A 357 45.50 22.26 31.32
N LEU A 358 45.09 23.29 30.56
CA LEU A 358 45.90 24.50 30.29
C LEU A 358 45.39 25.75 31.05
N ALA A 359 44.31 25.62 31.82
CA ALA A 359 43.79 26.64 32.73
C ALA A 359 44.12 26.32 34.20
#